data_fc90bfd9b9051dd75971cdbbdd2c2b8b
#
_entry.id   fc90bfd9b9051dd75971cdbbdd2c2b8b
#
_cell.length_a   1.000
_cell.length_b   1.000
_cell.length_c   1.000
_cell.angle_alpha   90.00
_cell.angle_beta   90.00
_cell.angle_gamma   90.00
#
_symmetry.space_group_name_H-M   'P 1'
#
loop_
_entity.id
_entity.type
_entity.pdbx_description
1 polymer ?
#
loop_
_entity_poly.entity_id
_entity_poly.type
_entity_poly.pdbx_seq_one_letter_code
_entity_poly.pdbx_strand_id
1 'polypeptide(L)'
;MSTMTTASVAPTTEVGQTWWTARPARRFRKNPLALVGLFIALCFTIMAIFAPLLATPKGNCLRDLDVPEGTSVYNPFAPLFWKSIVVPPQSCFSVHRISFASVPTPPGVDGAILGTSSGYDIWYGLVWGTRTAFQLSLSVVIPTLVIGIFLGGLAGFFGGWVDNVIMRIVDIIFALPGLILTIVIASLFGKGLDKIALALVLIGWAGYARVLRGEILKLRHLEYIEAARALGAGNLRQIFRHVLPNALTPIIVIAVLDFSTVPLSAAALSFLGLGTPPGYADWGQMVAFARAFIIGPSGSPFGYWYVSFFPAFFILLFSVGWNLLGDALRDALDPRET
;
A
#
# COMPACT_ATOMS: atom_id res chain seq x y z
N MET A 1 11.53 -25.34 -64.80
CA MET A 1 10.16 -25.22 -64.31
C MET A 1 10.20 -25.50 -62.83
N SER A 2 10.31 -24.45 -62.03
CA SER A 2 10.42 -24.52 -60.56
C SER A 2 9.13 -23.95 -60.00
N THR A 3 8.33 -24.79 -59.38
CA THR A 3 7.06 -24.44 -58.75
C THR A 3 7.30 -23.72 -57.44
N MET A 4 7.03 -22.40 -57.39
CA MET A 4 6.96 -21.63 -56.16
C MET A 4 5.71 -22.04 -55.40
N THR A 5 5.91 -22.68 -54.26
CA THR A 5 4.85 -22.97 -53.28
C THR A 5 4.62 -21.72 -52.47
N THR A 6 3.54 -21.01 -52.71
CA THR A 6 3.06 -19.91 -51.90
C THR A 6 2.51 -20.46 -50.58
N ALA A 7 3.27 -20.28 -49.50
CA ALA A 7 2.76 -20.51 -48.14
C ALA A 7 1.71 -19.44 -47.83
N SER A 8 0.45 -19.85 -47.73
CA SER A 8 -0.63 -19.00 -47.26
C SER A 8 -0.46 -18.80 -45.75
N VAL A 9 -0.07 -17.59 -45.38
CA VAL A 9 -0.15 -17.15 -43.97
C VAL A 9 -1.61 -16.89 -43.65
N ALA A 10 -2.24 -17.81 -42.98
CA ALA A 10 -3.59 -17.60 -42.43
C ALA A 10 -3.52 -16.48 -41.36
N PRO A 11 -4.39 -15.47 -41.46
CA PRO A 11 -4.50 -14.47 -40.40
C PRO A 11 -5.14 -15.13 -39.17
N THR A 12 -4.38 -15.36 -38.15
CA THR A 12 -4.93 -15.71 -36.82
C THR A 12 -5.60 -14.47 -36.25
N THR A 13 -6.86 -14.29 -36.54
CA THR A 13 -7.76 -13.41 -35.82
C THR A 13 -7.97 -13.99 -34.40
N GLU A 14 -7.12 -13.67 -33.46
CA GLU A 14 -7.40 -13.86 -32.03
C GLU A 14 -8.42 -12.79 -31.58
N VAL A 15 -9.67 -12.96 -32.03
CA VAL A 15 -10.80 -12.21 -31.50
C VAL A 15 -11.28 -12.91 -30.23
N GLY A 16 -11.14 -12.24 -29.08
CA GLY A 16 -11.88 -12.59 -27.87
C GLY A 16 -11.16 -13.36 -26.77
N GLN A 17 -9.86 -13.26 -26.61
CA GLN A 17 -9.24 -13.72 -25.34
C GLN A 17 -9.56 -12.73 -24.23
N THR A 18 -10.40 -13.15 -23.27
CA THR A 18 -10.55 -12.41 -22.02
C THR A 18 -9.18 -12.35 -21.32
N TRP A 19 -8.85 -11.25 -20.66
CA TRP A 19 -7.52 -11.08 -20.04
C TRP A 19 -7.14 -12.23 -19.07
N TRP A 20 -8.14 -12.93 -18.51
CA TRP A 20 -7.93 -14.14 -17.67
C TRP A 20 -7.36 -15.34 -18.41
N THR A 21 -7.56 -15.43 -19.72
CA THR A 21 -6.97 -16.46 -20.58
C THR A 21 -5.73 -15.96 -21.30
N ALA A 22 -5.42 -14.67 -21.16
CA ALA A 22 -4.22 -14.06 -21.71
C ALA A 22 -2.95 -14.66 -21.06
N ARG A 23 -1.85 -14.65 -21.79
CA ARG A 23 -0.55 -15.19 -21.33
C ARG A 23 -0.14 -14.68 -19.94
N PRO A 24 -0.28 -13.37 -19.57
CA PRO A 24 0.05 -12.87 -18.24
C PRO A 24 -0.72 -13.56 -17.11
N ALA A 25 -2.04 -13.71 -17.26
CA ALA A 25 -2.87 -14.35 -16.24
C ALA A 25 -2.55 -15.83 -16.03
N ARG A 26 -2.18 -16.54 -17.10
CA ARG A 26 -1.77 -17.95 -17.02
C ARG A 26 -0.44 -18.10 -16.28
N ARG A 27 0.52 -17.17 -16.48
CA ARG A 27 1.79 -17.15 -15.73
C ARG A 27 1.57 -16.87 -14.26
N PHE A 28 0.77 -15.84 -13.93
CA PHE A 28 0.39 -15.51 -12.56
C PHE A 28 -0.18 -16.72 -11.81
N ARG A 29 -1.12 -17.44 -12.44
CA ARG A 29 -1.76 -18.64 -11.83
C ARG A 29 -0.83 -19.82 -11.66
N LYS A 30 0.26 -19.92 -12.41
CA LYS A 30 1.26 -21.01 -12.28
C LYS A 30 2.32 -20.73 -11.22
N ASN A 31 2.46 -19.49 -10.79
CA ASN A 31 3.43 -19.12 -9.76
C ASN A 31 2.80 -19.34 -8.36
N PRO A 32 3.28 -20.30 -7.56
CA PRO A 32 2.71 -20.56 -6.23
C PRO A 32 2.89 -19.39 -5.27
N LEU A 33 3.99 -18.63 -5.38
CA LEU A 33 4.22 -17.43 -4.56
C LEU A 33 3.22 -16.33 -4.87
N ALA A 34 2.82 -16.18 -6.15
CA ALA A 34 1.77 -15.27 -6.55
C ALA A 34 0.42 -15.59 -5.88
N LEU A 35 0.09 -16.88 -5.80
CA LEU A 35 -1.15 -17.32 -5.15
C LEU A 35 -1.10 -17.10 -3.63
N VAL A 36 0.04 -17.35 -2.99
CA VAL A 36 0.24 -17.04 -1.57
C VAL A 36 0.12 -15.54 -1.30
N GLY A 37 0.79 -14.71 -2.09
CA GLY A 37 0.69 -13.24 -1.98
C GLY A 37 -0.75 -12.74 -2.16
N LEU A 38 -1.44 -13.26 -3.19
CA LEU A 38 -2.85 -12.93 -3.44
C LEU A 38 -3.75 -13.36 -2.28
N PHE A 39 -3.55 -14.57 -1.74
CA PHE A 39 -4.32 -15.07 -0.59
C PHE A 39 -4.14 -14.17 0.63
N ILE A 40 -2.89 -13.82 0.98
CA ILE A 40 -2.60 -12.93 2.11
C ILE A 40 -3.23 -11.54 1.89
N ALA A 41 -3.03 -10.94 0.71
CA ALA A 41 -3.60 -9.64 0.37
C ALA A 41 -5.14 -9.67 0.43
N LEU A 42 -5.76 -10.74 -0.04
CA LEU A 42 -7.22 -10.94 0.03
C LEU A 42 -7.70 -11.08 1.48
N CYS A 43 -6.98 -11.83 2.32
CA CYS A 43 -7.30 -11.95 3.75
C CYS A 43 -7.29 -10.57 4.45
N PHE A 44 -6.26 -9.77 4.22
CA PHE A 44 -6.19 -8.41 4.77
C PHE A 44 -7.28 -7.50 4.19
N THR A 45 -7.59 -7.61 2.90
CA THR A 45 -8.67 -6.85 2.27
C THR A 45 -10.04 -7.20 2.89
N ILE A 46 -10.32 -8.49 3.06
CA ILE A 46 -11.53 -8.97 3.73
C ILE A 46 -11.57 -8.47 5.18
N MET A 47 -10.45 -8.58 5.91
CA MET A 47 -10.34 -8.08 7.28
C MET A 47 -10.60 -6.57 7.35
N ALA A 48 -10.06 -5.78 6.42
CA ALA A 48 -10.30 -4.34 6.37
C ALA A 48 -11.77 -4.00 6.09
N ILE A 49 -12.43 -4.70 5.16
CA ILE A 49 -13.84 -4.49 4.82
C ILE A 49 -14.74 -4.88 5.99
N PHE A 50 -14.52 -6.08 6.54
CA PHE A 50 -15.36 -6.65 7.59
C PHE A 50 -14.86 -6.34 9.01
N ALA A 51 -13.97 -5.35 9.18
CA ALA A 51 -13.47 -4.94 10.49
C ALA A 51 -14.58 -4.71 11.54
N PRO A 52 -15.70 -4.05 11.24
CA PRO A 52 -16.79 -3.86 12.21
C PRO A 52 -17.45 -5.16 12.69
N LEU A 53 -17.40 -6.25 11.90
CA LEU A 53 -17.89 -7.57 12.28
C LEU A 53 -16.90 -8.37 13.09
N LEU A 54 -15.61 -8.28 12.72
CA LEU A 54 -14.53 -9.04 13.35
C LEU A 54 -14.12 -8.45 14.70
N ALA A 55 -14.19 -7.12 14.83
CA ALA A 55 -13.89 -6.37 16.03
C ALA A 55 -14.96 -5.28 16.22
N THR A 56 -15.99 -5.64 16.96
CA THR A 56 -17.20 -4.79 17.13
C THR A 56 -16.85 -3.43 17.71
N PRO A 57 -17.28 -2.34 17.07
CA PRO A 57 -17.18 -1.00 17.63
C PRO A 57 -17.84 -0.88 18.99
N LYS A 58 -17.22 -0.14 19.90
CA LYS A 58 -17.75 0.13 21.24
C LYS A 58 -17.60 1.62 21.59
N GLY A 59 -18.36 2.07 22.57
CA GLY A 59 -18.23 3.41 23.14
C GLY A 59 -18.49 4.53 22.15
N ASN A 60 -17.56 5.47 22.00
CA ASN A 60 -17.74 6.68 21.19
C ASN A 60 -17.98 6.39 19.69
N CYS A 61 -17.44 5.30 19.16
CA CYS A 61 -17.68 4.91 17.78
C CYS A 61 -19.17 4.65 17.50
N LEU A 62 -19.86 3.94 18.40
CA LEU A 62 -21.30 3.69 18.26
C LEU A 62 -22.12 4.97 18.33
N ARG A 63 -21.74 5.89 19.24
CA ARG A 63 -22.40 7.19 19.37
C ARG A 63 -22.26 8.03 18.10
N ASP A 64 -21.04 8.09 17.52
CA ASP A 64 -20.77 8.88 16.32
C ASP A 64 -21.35 8.24 15.04
N LEU A 65 -21.72 6.96 15.11
CA LEU A 65 -22.47 6.27 14.05
C LEU A 65 -24.00 6.49 14.14
N ASP A 66 -24.50 7.19 15.18
CA ASP A 66 -25.92 7.37 15.46
C ASP A 66 -26.67 6.02 15.60
N VAL A 67 -26.05 5.04 16.28
CA VAL A 67 -26.66 3.74 16.52
C VAL A 67 -27.68 3.85 17.64
N PRO A 68 -28.98 3.58 17.40
CA PRO A 68 -29.99 3.53 18.47
C PRO A 68 -29.58 2.47 19.52
N GLU A 69 -29.76 2.80 20.79
CA GLU A 69 -29.51 1.86 21.89
C GLU A 69 -30.33 0.57 21.66
N GLY A 70 -29.64 -0.58 21.72
CA GLY A 70 -30.24 -1.89 21.48
C GLY A 70 -30.22 -2.38 20.05
N THR A 71 -29.74 -1.59 19.09
CA THR A 71 -29.62 -2.04 17.69
C THR A 71 -28.31 -2.80 17.48
N SER A 72 -28.39 -4.00 16.95
CA SER A 72 -27.22 -4.79 16.59
C SER A 72 -26.51 -4.21 15.35
N VAL A 73 -25.24 -3.82 15.48
CA VAL A 73 -24.38 -3.43 14.34
C VAL A 73 -24.16 -4.61 13.36
N TYR A 74 -24.54 -5.80 13.78
CA TYR A 74 -24.31 -7.05 13.05
C TYR A 74 -25.31 -7.34 11.92
N ASN A 75 -26.30 -6.49 11.69
CA ASN A 75 -27.21 -6.72 10.58
C ASN A 75 -26.58 -6.21 9.28
N PRO A 76 -26.09 -7.11 8.36
CA PRO A 76 -25.49 -6.70 7.11
C PRO A 76 -26.46 -6.00 6.15
N PHE A 77 -27.76 -6.07 6.43
CA PHE A 77 -28.82 -5.39 5.67
C PHE A 77 -29.16 -4.00 6.21
N ALA A 78 -28.62 -3.60 7.36
CA ALA A 78 -28.86 -2.28 7.93
C ALA A 78 -27.99 -1.21 7.22
N PRO A 79 -28.57 -0.02 6.90
CA PRO A 79 -27.79 1.10 6.32
C PRO A 79 -26.59 1.50 7.17
N LEU A 80 -26.69 1.30 8.47
CA LEU A 80 -25.66 1.55 9.46
C LEU A 80 -24.40 0.68 9.27
N PHE A 81 -24.59 -0.58 8.92
CA PHE A 81 -23.49 -1.50 8.60
C PHE A 81 -22.66 -0.95 7.45
N TRP A 82 -23.29 -0.53 6.37
CA TRP A 82 -22.61 0.06 5.22
C TRP A 82 -21.93 1.38 5.54
N LYS A 83 -22.54 2.24 6.38
CA LYS A 83 -21.93 3.49 6.86
C LYS A 83 -20.64 3.20 7.64
N SER A 84 -20.62 2.18 8.49
CA SER A 84 -19.42 1.77 9.24
C SER A 84 -18.33 1.14 8.38
N ILE A 85 -18.68 0.55 7.24
CA ILE A 85 -17.72 -0.01 6.29
C ILE A 85 -17.11 1.09 5.40
N VAL A 86 -17.94 1.96 4.82
CA VAL A 86 -17.49 2.89 3.78
C VAL A 86 -16.77 4.10 4.36
N VAL A 87 -17.35 4.75 5.38
CA VAL A 87 -16.74 5.95 6.01
C VAL A 87 -16.91 5.87 7.52
N PRO A 88 -16.09 5.07 8.22
CA PRO A 88 -16.15 5.01 9.68
C PRO A 88 -15.68 6.32 10.30
N PRO A 89 -16.34 6.81 11.36
CA PRO A 89 -15.85 7.93 12.17
C PRO A 89 -14.45 7.64 12.73
N GLN A 90 -13.68 8.69 12.97
CA GLN A 90 -12.33 8.54 13.53
C GLN A 90 -12.32 7.89 14.92
N SER A 91 -13.39 8.06 15.69
CA SER A 91 -13.56 7.40 17.00
C SER A 91 -13.56 5.88 16.92
N CYS A 92 -13.90 5.28 15.78
CA CYS A 92 -13.84 3.84 15.58
C CYS A 92 -12.40 3.29 15.49
N PHE A 93 -11.45 4.13 15.15
CA PHE A 93 -10.02 3.77 15.19
C PHE A 93 -9.41 3.88 16.60
N SER A 94 -10.16 4.40 17.56
CA SER A 94 -9.74 4.42 18.96
C SER A 94 -9.96 3.04 19.60
N VAL A 95 -8.87 2.40 20.02
CA VAL A 95 -8.90 1.11 20.70
C VAL A 95 -9.51 1.31 22.09
N HIS A 96 -10.60 0.61 22.36
CA HIS A 96 -11.22 0.69 23.68
C HIS A 96 -10.40 -0.05 24.73
N ARG A 97 -10.44 0.41 25.95
CA ARG A 97 -9.85 -0.29 27.09
C ARG A 97 -10.83 -1.34 27.61
N ILE A 98 -10.34 -2.59 27.72
CA ILE A 98 -11.08 -3.67 28.38
C ILE A 98 -10.85 -3.61 29.88
N SER A 99 -9.61 -3.25 30.28
CA SER A 99 -9.24 -3.11 31.70
C SER A 99 -8.50 -1.80 31.93
N PHE A 100 -8.55 -1.30 33.18
CA PHE A 100 -7.76 -0.14 33.60
C PHE A 100 -6.38 -0.54 34.18
N ALA A 101 -5.98 -1.82 34.00
CA ALA A 101 -4.70 -2.30 34.41
C ALA A 101 -3.57 -1.60 33.65
N SER A 102 -2.55 -1.15 34.35
CA SER A 102 -1.33 -0.60 33.73
C SER A 102 -0.43 -1.69 33.13
N VAL A 103 -0.69 -2.95 33.48
CA VAL A 103 0.09 -4.13 33.09
C VAL A 103 -0.67 -4.87 32.02
N PRO A 104 0.02 -5.43 30.98
CA PRO A 104 -0.61 -6.27 29.95
C PRO A 104 -1.28 -7.51 30.56
N THR A 105 -2.49 -7.84 30.11
CA THR A 105 -3.18 -9.09 30.45
C THR A 105 -2.99 -10.12 29.35
N PRO A 106 -2.74 -11.40 29.69
CA PRO A 106 -2.47 -12.43 28.70
C PRO A 106 -3.69 -12.76 27.82
N PRO A 107 -3.47 -13.41 26.66
CA PRO A 107 -4.55 -13.88 25.80
C PRO A 107 -5.56 -14.77 26.51
N GLY A 108 -6.85 -14.56 26.25
CA GLY A 108 -7.97 -15.32 26.82
C GLY A 108 -8.42 -14.86 28.21
N VAL A 109 -7.77 -13.85 28.81
CA VAL A 109 -8.17 -13.28 30.11
C VAL A 109 -9.01 -12.03 29.88
N ASP A 110 -10.00 -11.78 30.76
CA ASP A 110 -10.90 -10.62 30.73
C ASP A 110 -11.63 -10.42 29.38
N GLY A 111 -11.85 -11.49 28.60
CA GLY A 111 -12.49 -11.41 27.29
C GLY A 111 -11.61 -10.88 26.16
N ALA A 112 -10.32 -10.66 26.40
CA ALA A 112 -9.36 -10.24 25.39
C ALA A 112 -8.86 -11.47 24.59
N ILE A 113 -9.14 -11.55 23.30
CA ILE A 113 -8.76 -12.69 22.44
C ILE A 113 -7.25 -12.84 22.38
N LEU A 114 -6.52 -11.78 22.11
CA LEU A 114 -5.04 -11.75 21.99
C LEU A 114 -4.36 -11.05 23.17
N GLY A 115 -5.11 -10.81 24.23
CA GLY A 115 -4.63 -10.07 25.41
C GLY A 115 -4.74 -8.56 25.25
N THR A 116 -4.20 -7.84 26.22
CA THR A 116 -4.22 -6.37 26.24
C THR A 116 -2.80 -5.79 26.34
N SER A 117 -2.65 -4.56 25.86
CA SER A 117 -1.47 -3.73 26.08
C SER A 117 -1.88 -2.55 26.95
N SER A 118 -1.54 -2.55 28.23
CA SER A 118 -2.02 -1.56 29.22
C SER A 118 -3.54 -1.33 29.19
N GLY A 119 -4.28 -2.43 29.12
CA GLY A 119 -5.74 -2.40 29.04
C GLY A 119 -6.34 -2.20 27.65
N TYR A 120 -5.59 -1.81 26.64
CA TYR A 120 -6.07 -1.69 25.25
C TYR A 120 -6.14 -3.07 24.59
N ASP A 121 -7.25 -3.36 23.91
CA ASP A 121 -7.49 -4.62 23.22
C ASP A 121 -6.57 -4.78 21.98
N ILE A 122 -5.69 -5.78 22.01
CA ILE A 122 -4.77 -6.05 20.90
C ILE A 122 -5.54 -6.49 19.65
N TRP A 123 -6.54 -7.37 19.80
CA TRP A 123 -7.32 -7.85 18.65
C TRP A 123 -8.05 -6.71 17.92
N TYR A 124 -8.72 -5.85 18.68
CA TYR A 124 -9.38 -4.68 18.11
C TYR A 124 -8.38 -3.78 17.37
N GLY A 125 -7.25 -3.49 17.99
CA GLY A 125 -6.20 -2.66 17.39
C GLY A 125 -5.63 -3.25 16.11
N LEU A 126 -5.47 -4.58 16.01
CA LEU A 126 -4.98 -5.26 14.80
C LEU A 126 -6.00 -5.20 13.66
N VAL A 127 -7.24 -5.52 13.94
CA VAL A 127 -8.31 -5.55 12.93
C VAL A 127 -8.57 -4.15 12.37
N TRP A 128 -8.75 -3.15 13.23
CA TRP A 128 -8.96 -1.75 12.78
C TRP A 128 -7.68 -1.13 12.23
N GLY A 129 -6.52 -1.54 12.74
CA GLY A 129 -5.21 -1.17 12.22
C GLY A 129 -4.99 -1.61 10.78
N THR A 130 -5.64 -2.68 10.33
CA THR A 130 -5.65 -3.08 8.92
C THR A 130 -6.22 -1.98 8.04
N ARG A 131 -7.34 -1.37 8.43
CA ARG A 131 -7.94 -0.23 7.72
C ARG A 131 -7.01 0.98 7.70
N THR A 132 -6.39 1.27 8.84
CA THR A 132 -5.38 2.33 8.95
C THR A 132 -4.23 2.10 7.96
N ALA A 133 -3.72 0.87 7.87
CA ALA A 133 -2.65 0.51 6.93
C ALA A 133 -3.08 0.72 5.46
N PHE A 134 -4.29 0.27 5.08
CA PHE A 134 -4.82 0.52 3.72
C PHE A 134 -5.03 1.99 3.42
N GLN A 135 -5.64 2.74 4.34
CA GLN A 135 -5.86 4.18 4.17
C GLN A 135 -4.54 4.93 4.01
N LEU A 136 -3.56 4.60 4.83
CA LEU A 136 -2.23 5.19 4.77
C LEU A 136 -1.53 4.86 3.44
N SER A 137 -1.51 3.58 3.03
CA SER A 137 -0.92 3.17 1.76
C SER A 137 -1.57 3.89 0.58
N LEU A 138 -2.89 3.96 0.52
CA LEU A 138 -3.61 4.67 -0.55
C LEU A 138 -3.33 6.17 -0.52
N SER A 139 -3.33 6.80 0.66
CA SER A 139 -3.09 8.23 0.81
C SER A 139 -1.65 8.65 0.46
N VAL A 140 -0.70 7.71 0.48
CA VAL A 140 0.69 7.96 0.07
C VAL A 140 0.91 7.56 -1.38
N VAL A 141 0.58 6.31 -1.75
CA VAL A 141 0.91 5.76 -3.08
C VAL A 141 0.20 6.52 -4.21
N ILE A 142 -1.08 6.86 -4.04
CA ILE A 142 -1.82 7.55 -5.12
C ILE A 142 -1.25 8.95 -5.42
N PRO A 143 -1.08 9.87 -4.45
CA PRO A 143 -0.49 11.17 -4.73
C PRO A 143 0.95 11.06 -5.24
N THR A 144 1.75 10.18 -4.66
CA THR A 144 3.15 9.95 -5.05
C THR A 144 3.24 9.49 -6.50
N LEU A 145 2.38 8.55 -6.90
CA LEU A 145 2.25 8.04 -8.26
C LEU A 145 1.85 9.16 -9.24
N VAL A 146 0.82 9.94 -8.89
CA VAL A 146 0.31 11.03 -9.76
C VAL A 146 1.39 12.10 -9.97
N ILE A 147 2.05 12.55 -8.89
CA ILE A 147 3.13 13.54 -8.96
C ILE A 147 4.31 12.97 -9.76
N GLY A 148 4.69 11.73 -9.50
CA GLY A 148 5.79 11.04 -10.17
C GLY A 148 5.53 10.84 -11.67
N ILE A 149 4.32 10.45 -12.06
CA ILE A 149 3.92 10.32 -13.46
C ILE A 149 3.94 11.68 -14.16
N PHE A 150 3.41 12.72 -13.52
CA PHE A 150 3.37 14.05 -14.10
C PHE A 150 4.78 14.62 -14.31
N LEU A 151 5.60 14.66 -13.26
CA LEU A 151 6.94 15.24 -13.32
C LEU A 151 7.91 14.37 -14.14
N GLY A 152 7.88 13.05 -13.97
CA GLY A 152 8.69 12.12 -14.76
C GLY A 152 8.30 12.12 -16.24
N GLY A 153 6.99 12.24 -16.52
CA GLY A 153 6.46 12.42 -17.87
C GLY A 153 6.98 13.67 -18.56
N LEU A 154 6.91 14.82 -17.86
CA LEU A 154 7.46 16.09 -18.36
C LEU A 154 8.97 16.00 -18.61
N ALA A 155 9.73 15.49 -17.66
CA ALA A 155 11.18 15.36 -17.77
C ALA A 155 11.58 14.45 -18.94
N GLY A 156 10.99 13.27 -19.05
CA GLY A 156 11.34 12.29 -20.07
C GLY A 156 10.95 12.69 -21.49
N PHE A 157 9.80 13.37 -21.65
CA PHE A 157 9.30 13.73 -22.95
C PHE A 157 9.92 15.02 -23.51
N PHE A 158 9.90 16.11 -22.73
CA PHE A 158 10.42 17.40 -23.20
C PHE A 158 11.95 17.47 -23.18
N GLY A 159 12.59 16.81 -22.20
CA GLY A 159 14.05 16.83 -22.08
C GLY A 159 14.62 18.21 -21.77
N GLY A 160 15.89 18.43 -22.09
CA GLY A 160 16.57 19.73 -21.99
C GLY A 160 16.50 20.36 -20.60
N TRP A 161 16.09 21.63 -20.51
CA TRP A 161 16.04 22.37 -19.25
C TRP A 161 15.02 21.79 -18.26
N VAL A 162 13.83 21.35 -18.75
CA VAL A 162 12.78 20.77 -17.90
C VAL A 162 13.29 19.50 -17.21
N ASP A 163 13.93 18.63 -17.97
CA ASP A 163 14.55 17.43 -17.44
C ASP A 163 15.64 17.76 -16.40
N ASN A 164 16.53 18.68 -16.74
CA ASN A 164 17.62 19.06 -15.84
C ASN A 164 17.12 19.60 -14.49
N VAL A 165 16.09 20.46 -14.48
CA VAL A 165 15.54 21.02 -13.25
C VAL A 165 14.87 19.92 -12.40
N ILE A 166 13.98 19.12 -13.01
CA ILE A 166 13.26 18.08 -12.28
C ILE A 166 14.23 17.04 -11.71
N MET A 167 15.18 16.57 -12.53
CA MET A 167 16.17 15.57 -12.08
C MET A 167 17.13 16.12 -11.04
N ARG A 168 17.45 17.42 -11.05
CA ARG A 168 18.26 18.04 -10.00
C ARG A 168 17.55 17.98 -8.65
N ILE A 169 16.23 18.23 -8.61
CA ILE A 169 15.42 18.10 -7.37
C ILE A 169 15.41 16.63 -6.92
N VAL A 170 15.19 15.70 -7.85
CA VAL A 170 15.23 14.25 -7.58
C VAL A 170 16.59 13.85 -7.01
N ASP A 171 17.69 14.35 -7.57
CA ASP A 171 19.05 14.05 -7.10
C ASP A 171 19.31 14.60 -5.68
N ILE A 172 18.79 15.80 -5.36
CA ILE A 172 18.87 16.37 -4.00
C ILE A 172 18.13 15.47 -3.00
N ILE A 173 16.92 14.99 -3.35
CA ILE A 173 16.14 14.09 -2.49
C ILE A 173 16.92 12.79 -2.24
N PHE A 174 17.53 12.20 -3.27
CA PHE A 174 18.28 10.95 -3.13
C PHE A 174 19.69 11.10 -2.56
N ALA A 175 20.22 12.32 -2.47
CA ALA A 175 21.50 12.59 -1.81
C ALA A 175 21.44 12.37 -0.29
N LEU A 176 20.24 12.39 0.29
CA LEU A 176 20.01 12.16 1.72
C LEU A 176 19.44 10.77 1.96
N PRO A 177 19.78 10.10 3.08
CA PRO A 177 19.13 8.85 3.46
C PRO A 177 17.63 9.06 3.64
N GLY A 178 16.81 8.34 2.85
CA GLY A 178 15.37 8.56 2.75
C GLY A 178 14.64 8.56 4.11
N LEU A 179 14.97 7.61 4.99
CA LEU A 179 14.37 7.54 6.34
C LEU A 179 14.67 8.80 7.16
N ILE A 180 15.92 9.28 7.13
CA ILE A 180 16.33 10.49 7.88
C ILE A 180 15.58 11.70 7.35
N LEU A 181 15.52 11.86 6.03
CA LEU A 181 14.79 12.97 5.40
C LEU A 181 13.30 12.91 5.77
N THR A 182 12.70 11.72 5.79
CA THR A 182 11.29 11.55 6.18
C THR A 182 11.06 11.93 7.65
N ILE A 183 11.96 11.53 8.56
CA ILE A 183 11.89 11.91 9.99
C ILE A 183 11.94 13.42 10.14
N VAL A 184 12.89 14.09 9.46
CA VAL A 184 13.04 15.55 9.53
C VAL A 184 11.77 16.23 9.03
N ILE A 185 11.27 15.86 7.86
CA ILE A 185 10.06 16.45 7.29
C ILE A 185 8.84 16.18 8.19
N ALA A 186 8.62 14.94 8.62
CA ALA A 186 7.51 14.60 9.49
C ALA A 186 7.55 15.38 10.81
N SER A 187 8.73 15.56 11.41
CA SER A 187 8.89 16.31 12.66
C SER A 187 8.56 17.79 12.53
N LEU A 188 8.78 18.40 11.36
CA LEU A 188 8.42 19.80 11.10
C LEU A 188 6.90 20.02 11.07
N PHE A 189 6.14 19.02 10.61
CA PHE A 189 4.67 19.10 10.55
C PHE A 189 3.98 18.62 11.82
N GLY A 190 4.70 18.00 12.73
CA GLY A 190 4.19 17.48 14.01
C GLY A 190 3.85 16.00 13.96
N LYS A 191 3.11 15.51 14.99
CA LYS A 191 2.76 14.09 15.15
C LYS A 191 1.45 13.75 14.43
N GLY A 192 1.36 12.54 13.92
CA GLY A 192 0.15 12.00 13.30
C GLY A 192 0.41 11.27 12.00
N LEU A 193 -0.49 10.31 11.64
CA LEU A 193 -0.37 9.54 10.41
C LEU A 193 -0.50 10.41 9.15
N ASP A 194 -1.31 11.45 9.21
CA ASP A 194 -1.45 12.44 8.12
C ASP A 194 -0.15 13.20 7.86
N LYS A 195 0.62 13.50 8.90
CA LYS A 195 1.93 14.16 8.78
C LYS A 195 2.99 13.20 8.23
N ILE A 196 2.94 11.95 8.68
CA ILE A 196 3.78 10.88 8.13
C ILE A 196 3.45 10.66 6.66
N ALA A 197 2.17 10.57 6.29
CA ALA A 197 1.75 10.43 4.91
C ALA A 197 2.25 11.58 4.03
N LEU A 198 2.10 12.83 4.50
CA LEU A 198 2.61 14.01 3.79
C LEU A 198 4.13 13.93 3.57
N ALA A 199 4.90 13.57 4.60
CA ALA A 199 6.36 13.45 4.49
C ALA A 199 6.76 12.35 3.47
N LEU A 200 6.07 11.21 3.49
CA LEU A 200 6.29 10.12 2.53
C LEU A 200 5.96 10.53 1.09
N VAL A 201 4.87 11.29 0.89
CA VAL A 201 4.50 11.81 -0.44
C VAL A 201 5.53 12.80 -0.96
N LEU A 202 6.00 13.74 -0.10
CA LEU A 202 6.96 14.76 -0.50
C LEU A 202 8.30 14.19 -0.98
N ILE A 203 8.65 12.98 -0.55
CA ILE A 203 9.91 12.32 -0.94
C ILE A 203 9.68 11.24 -2.00
N GLY A 204 8.62 10.44 -1.85
CA GLY A 204 8.40 9.23 -2.63
C GLY A 204 8.22 9.45 -4.13
N TRP A 205 7.63 10.58 -4.55
CA TRP A 205 7.41 10.89 -5.97
C TRP A 205 8.70 10.87 -6.81
N ALA A 206 9.85 11.16 -6.18
CA ALA A 206 11.13 11.22 -6.87
C ALA A 206 11.54 9.88 -7.51
N GLY A 207 11.22 8.76 -6.84
CA GLY A 207 11.44 7.40 -7.37
C GLY A 207 10.64 7.13 -8.63
N TYR A 208 9.35 7.41 -8.59
CA TYR A 208 8.46 7.25 -9.73
C TYR A 208 8.85 8.15 -10.91
N ALA A 209 9.18 9.40 -10.65
CA ALA A 209 9.62 10.34 -11.69
C ALA A 209 10.90 9.87 -12.38
N ARG A 210 11.89 9.38 -11.63
CA ARG A 210 13.16 8.88 -12.18
C ARG A 210 12.94 7.66 -13.06
N VAL A 211 12.16 6.68 -12.60
CA VAL A 211 11.88 5.46 -13.37
C VAL A 211 11.08 5.77 -14.62
N LEU A 212 10.00 6.55 -14.51
CA LEU A 212 9.17 6.90 -15.68
C LEU A 212 9.96 7.67 -16.73
N ARG A 213 10.76 8.66 -16.30
CA ARG A 213 11.68 9.36 -17.21
C ARG A 213 12.56 8.38 -17.98
N GLY A 214 13.18 7.41 -17.28
CA GLY A 214 14.02 6.39 -17.90
C GLY A 214 13.29 5.56 -18.94
N GLU A 215 12.06 5.15 -18.67
CA GLU A 215 11.23 4.39 -19.62
C GLU A 215 10.82 5.25 -20.82
N ILE A 216 10.44 6.49 -20.61
CA ILE A 216 10.09 7.41 -21.71
C ILE A 216 11.28 7.66 -22.63
N LEU A 217 12.49 7.83 -22.06
CA LEU A 217 13.72 8.02 -22.86
C LEU A 217 14.02 6.80 -23.75
N LYS A 218 13.74 5.59 -23.29
CA LYS A 218 13.88 4.37 -24.10
C LYS A 218 12.81 4.31 -25.21
N LEU A 219 11.56 4.59 -24.86
CA LEU A 219 10.43 4.44 -25.77
C LEU A 219 10.40 5.49 -26.88
N ARG A 220 10.78 6.75 -26.61
CA ARG A 220 10.68 7.85 -27.58
C ARG A 220 11.52 7.69 -28.85
N HIS A 221 12.51 6.78 -28.83
CA HIS A 221 13.38 6.46 -29.95
C HIS A 221 12.99 5.18 -30.70
N LEU A 222 11.85 4.58 -30.37
CA LEU A 222 11.36 3.40 -31.08
C LEU A 222 10.74 3.79 -32.42
N GLU A 223 10.97 2.94 -33.43
CA GLU A 223 10.58 3.17 -34.83
C GLU A 223 9.10 3.55 -34.99
N TYR A 224 8.20 2.92 -34.24
CA TYR A 224 6.76 3.22 -34.33
C TYR A 224 6.41 4.63 -33.81
N ILE A 225 7.19 5.19 -32.88
CA ILE A 225 7.01 6.57 -32.40
C ILE A 225 7.54 7.55 -33.47
N GLU A 226 8.67 7.23 -34.08
CA GLU A 226 9.22 8.02 -35.19
C GLU A 226 8.29 8.00 -36.42
N ALA A 227 7.72 6.84 -36.72
CA ALA A 227 6.70 6.73 -37.78
C ALA A 227 5.45 7.56 -37.47
N ALA A 228 4.95 7.52 -36.22
CA ALA A 228 3.81 8.34 -35.81
C ALA A 228 4.11 9.85 -35.94
N ARG A 229 5.37 10.24 -35.62
CA ARG A 229 5.82 11.63 -35.80
C ARG A 229 5.89 12.02 -37.29
N ALA A 230 6.40 11.16 -38.16
CA ALA A 230 6.46 11.38 -39.59
C ALA A 230 5.06 11.53 -40.21
N LEU A 231 4.06 10.84 -39.67
CA LEU A 231 2.64 10.96 -40.04
C LEU A 231 1.95 12.19 -39.43
N GLY A 232 2.68 13.11 -38.78
CA GLY A 232 2.15 14.36 -38.24
C GLY A 232 1.47 14.25 -36.88
N ALA A 233 1.70 13.19 -36.11
CA ALA A 233 1.17 13.08 -34.75
C ALA A 233 1.79 14.15 -33.86
N GLY A 234 0.96 15.03 -33.26
CA GLY A 234 1.39 16.06 -32.33
C GLY A 234 1.90 15.46 -31.01
N ASN A 235 2.70 16.23 -30.29
CA ASN A 235 3.37 15.81 -29.03
C ASN A 235 2.40 15.20 -28.00
N LEU A 236 1.27 15.83 -27.73
CA LEU A 236 0.27 15.31 -26.78
C LEU A 236 -0.28 13.95 -27.20
N ARG A 237 -0.55 13.76 -28.51
CA ARG A 237 -1.01 12.45 -29.01
C ARG A 237 0.06 11.39 -28.86
N GLN A 238 1.33 11.71 -29.12
CA GLN A 238 2.46 10.80 -28.92
C GLN A 238 2.58 10.41 -27.44
N ILE A 239 2.52 11.37 -26.50
CA ILE A 239 2.62 11.10 -25.04
C ILE A 239 1.48 10.18 -24.61
N PHE A 240 0.23 10.65 -24.72
CA PHE A 240 -0.92 9.98 -24.08
C PHE A 240 -1.36 8.70 -24.78
N ARG A 241 -1.13 8.55 -26.10
CA ARG A 241 -1.61 7.39 -26.86
C ARG A 241 -0.54 6.33 -27.12
N HIS A 242 0.74 6.71 -27.12
CA HIS A 242 1.82 5.80 -27.51
C HIS A 242 2.87 5.61 -26.43
N VAL A 243 3.39 6.67 -25.82
CA VAL A 243 4.51 6.58 -24.89
C VAL A 243 4.06 6.22 -23.49
N LEU A 244 3.15 7.00 -22.91
CA LEU A 244 2.73 6.85 -21.51
C LEU A 244 2.10 5.48 -21.21
N PRO A 245 1.16 4.93 -22.02
CA PRO A 245 0.58 3.63 -21.70
C PRO A 245 1.62 2.50 -21.64
N ASN A 246 2.65 2.57 -22.51
CA ASN A 246 3.72 1.57 -22.52
C ASN A 246 4.75 1.79 -21.42
N ALA A 247 4.97 3.04 -20.97
CA ALA A 247 5.89 3.40 -19.89
C ALA A 247 5.32 3.12 -18.49
N LEU A 248 4.00 2.94 -18.34
CA LEU A 248 3.35 2.77 -17.04
C LEU A 248 3.53 1.39 -16.42
N THR A 249 3.83 0.36 -17.20
CA THR A 249 3.96 -1.01 -16.68
C THR A 249 4.90 -1.13 -15.49
N PRO A 250 6.17 -0.70 -15.55
CA PRO A 250 7.06 -0.77 -14.38
C PRO A 250 6.61 0.16 -13.24
N ILE A 251 5.92 1.25 -13.55
CA ILE A 251 5.39 2.19 -12.55
C ILE A 251 4.29 1.55 -11.70
N ILE A 252 3.38 0.80 -12.32
CA ILE A 252 2.32 0.07 -11.62
C ILE A 252 2.92 -1.00 -10.70
N VAL A 253 3.95 -1.71 -11.15
CA VAL A 253 4.65 -2.69 -10.32
C VAL A 253 5.25 -2.03 -9.06
N ILE A 254 5.96 -0.90 -9.24
CA ILE A 254 6.53 -0.15 -8.12
C ILE A 254 5.41 0.31 -7.17
N ALA A 255 4.28 0.79 -7.68
CA ALA A 255 3.16 1.22 -6.85
C ALA A 255 2.59 0.08 -5.98
N VAL A 256 2.51 -1.14 -6.50
CA VAL A 256 2.08 -2.32 -5.72
C VAL A 256 3.12 -2.68 -4.65
N LEU A 257 4.42 -2.60 -4.96
CA LEU A 257 5.50 -2.82 -4.00
C LEU A 257 5.50 -1.75 -2.90
N ASP A 258 5.31 -0.48 -3.27
CA ASP A 258 5.24 0.62 -2.30
C ASP A 258 4.02 0.52 -1.38
N PHE A 259 2.94 -0.08 -1.85
CA PHE A 259 1.77 -0.34 -1.02
C PHE A 259 2.11 -1.21 0.20
N SER A 260 3.12 -2.08 0.09
CA SER A 260 3.64 -2.90 1.18
C SER A 260 4.62 -2.13 2.09
N THR A 261 5.42 -1.25 1.50
CA THR A 261 6.52 -0.57 2.22
C THR A 261 6.04 0.65 3.01
N VAL A 262 4.94 1.29 2.59
CA VAL A 262 4.39 2.47 3.26
C VAL A 262 3.99 2.20 4.71
N PRO A 263 3.19 1.16 5.07
CA PRO A 263 2.87 0.88 6.48
C PRO A 263 4.11 0.52 7.30
N LEU A 264 5.09 -0.17 6.72
CA LEU A 264 6.35 -0.49 7.38
C LEU A 264 7.15 0.78 7.70
N SER A 265 7.26 1.70 6.75
CA SER A 265 7.92 3.00 6.94
C SER A 265 7.20 3.85 7.99
N ALA A 266 5.87 3.89 7.93
CA ALA A 266 5.06 4.58 8.93
C ALA A 266 5.19 3.95 10.32
N ALA A 267 5.26 2.62 10.41
CA ALA A 267 5.48 1.93 11.67
C ALA A 267 6.83 2.30 12.29
N ALA A 268 7.89 2.42 11.48
CA ALA A 268 9.19 2.90 11.94
C ALA A 268 9.13 4.33 12.50
N LEU A 269 8.39 5.22 11.81
CA LEU A 269 8.20 6.61 12.25
C LEU A 269 7.30 6.69 13.52
N SER A 270 6.26 5.89 13.59
CA SER A 270 5.40 5.74 14.77
C SER A 270 6.20 5.21 15.97
N PHE A 271 7.08 4.23 15.74
CA PHE A 271 7.99 3.71 16.77
C PHE A 271 8.93 4.79 17.32
N LEU A 272 9.34 5.75 16.49
CA LEU A 272 10.15 6.91 16.89
C LEU A 272 9.31 8.03 17.56
N GLY A 273 8.00 7.84 17.71
CA GLY A 273 7.12 8.76 18.42
C GLY A 273 6.50 9.86 17.56
N LEU A 274 6.59 9.75 16.24
CA LEU A 274 5.96 10.68 15.27
C LEU A 274 4.54 10.26 14.87
N GLY A 275 4.11 9.03 15.21
CA GLY A 275 2.80 8.48 14.87
C GLY A 275 1.66 9.00 15.72
N THR A 276 0.63 8.16 15.83
CA THR A 276 -0.59 8.43 16.60
C THR A 276 -0.37 8.34 18.11
N PRO A 277 -1.27 8.92 18.92
CA PRO A 277 -1.24 8.74 20.36
C PRO A 277 -1.58 7.29 20.76
N PRO A 278 -1.19 6.86 22.00
CA PRO A 278 -1.56 5.55 22.52
C PRO A 278 -3.07 5.32 22.48
N GLY A 279 -3.46 4.09 22.11
CA GLY A 279 -4.86 3.73 21.99
C GLY A 279 -5.49 4.02 20.62
N TYR A 280 -4.71 4.38 19.62
CA TYR A 280 -5.16 4.41 18.21
C TYR A 280 -4.83 3.08 17.53
N ALA A 281 -5.72 2.61 16.63
CA ALA A 281 -5.52 1.37 15.87
C ALA A 281 -4.50 1.60 14.72
N ASP A 282 -3.24 1.67 15.09
CA ASP A 282 -2.06 1.78 14.22
C ASP A 282 -1.04 0.75 14.68
N TRP A 283 -0.67 -0.17 13.82
CA TRP A 283 0.27 -1.25 14.14
C TRP A 283 1.64 -0.72 14.59
N GLY A 284 2.12 0.37 13.97
CA GLY A 284 3.38 1.00 14.35
C GLY A 284 3.33 1.58 15.77
N GLN A 285 2.24 2.24 16.10
CA GLN A 285 1.99 2.75 17.44
C GLN A 285 1.88 1.60 18.46
N MET A 286 1.21 0.49 18.10
CA MET A 286 1.13 -0.68 18.98
C MET A 286 2.50 -1.27 19.29
N VAL A 287 3.39 -1.38 18.28
CA VAL A 287 4.79 -1.81 18.49
C VAL A 287 5.57 -0.81 19.34
N ALA A 288 5.40 0.49 19.09
CA ALA A 288 6.04 1.53 19.88
C ALA A 288 5.65 1.46 21.36
N PHE A 289 4.37 1.22 21.62
CA PHE A 289 3.83 1.11 22.98
C PHE A 289 4.27 -0.19 23.66
N ALA A 290 4.39 -1.28 22.92
CA ALA A 290 4.89 -2.57 23.41
C ALA A 290 6.34 -2.49 23.95
N ARG A 291 7.10 -1.47 23.54
CA ARG A 291 8.49 -1.26 23.97
C ARG A 291 8.66 -1.21 25.49
N ALA A 292 7.66 -0.67 26.20
CA ALA A 292 7.67 -0.62 27.67
C ALA A 292 7.56 -2.01 28.33
N PHE A 293 7.15 -3.03 27.58
CA PHE A 293 6.86 -4.38 28.05
C PHE A 293 7.78 -5.46 27.45
N ILE A 294 8.81 -5.08 26.70
CA ILE A 294 9.78 -6.02 26.10
C ILE A 294 10.48 -6.83 27.20
N ILE A 295 10.83 -6.17 28.31
CA ILE A 295 11.34 -6.84 29.48
C ILE A 295 10.11 -7.17 30.34
N GLY A 296 9.76 -8.45 30.43
CA GLY A 296 8.63 -8.93 31.23
C GLY A 296 8.83 -8.72 32.73
N PRO A 297 7.85 -9.10 33.53
CA PRO A 297 7.95 -8.99 34.98
C PRO A 297 9.11 -9.84 35.54
N SER A 298 9.59 -9.47 36.72
CA SER A 298 10.65 -10.19 37.43
C SER A 298 10.31 -11.69 37.51
N GLY A 299 11.18 -12.55 36.96
CA GLY A 299 10.97 -14.00 36.85
C GLY A 299 10.35 -14.53 35.57
N SER A 300 9.88 -13.67 34.66
CA SER A 300 9.35 -14.07 33.33
C SER A 300 9.74 -13.07 32.26
N PRO A 301 10.99 -13.08 31.77
CA PRO A 301 11.49 -12.08 30.81
C PRO A 301 10.66 -11.96 29.50
N PHE A 302 9.98 -13.02 29.10
CA PHE A 302 9.11 -13.06 27.93
C PHE A 302 7.61 -13.08 28.27
N GLY A 303 7.23 -12.71 29.49
CA GLY A 303 5.83 -12.79 29.94
C GLY A 303 4.84 -12.00 29.08
N TYR A 304 5.31 -10.93 28.43
CA TYR A 304 4.48 -10.05 27.58
C TYR A 304 4.81 -10.13 26.10
N TRP A 305 5.37 -11.26 25.64
CA TRP A 305 5.78 -11.44 24.23
C TRP A 305 4.68 -11.11 23.21
N TYR A 306 3.43 -11.40 23.51
CA TYR A 306 2.28 -11.22 22.64
C TYR A 306 2.00 -9.74 22.29
N VAL A 307 2.37 -8.81 23.17
CA VAL A 307 2.13 -7.37 22.98
C VAL A 307 2.94 -6.83 21.78
N SER A 308 4.17 -7.31 21.61
CA SER A 308 5.05 -6.93 20.49
C SER A 308 4.86 -7.84 19.29
N PHE A 309 4.68 -9.14 19.52
CA PHE A 309 4.65 -10.16 18.49
C PHE A 309 3.50 -9.95 17.51
N PHE A 310 2.26 -9.80 17.99
CA PHE A 310 1.10 -9.71 17.10
C PHE A 310 1.13 -8.50 16.18
N PRO A 311 1.40 -7.26 16.64
CA PRO A 311 1.48 -6.12 15.73
C PRO A 311 2.64 -6.25 14.74
N ALA A 312 3.81 -6.69 15.18
CA ALA A 312 4.96 -6.91 14.30
C ALA A 312 4.68 -7.98 13.24
N PHE A 313 4.02 -9.08 13.63
CA PHE A 313 3.63 -10.15 12.72
C PHE A 313 2.61 -9.68 11.66
N PHE A 314 1.66 -8.82 12.02
CA PHE A 314 0.71 -8.24 11.08
C PHE A 314 1.40 -7.33 10.06
N ILE A 315 2.34 -6.49 10.49
CA ILE A 315 3.15 -5.66 9.60
C ILE A 315 3.94 -6.54 8.62
N LEU A 316 4.59 -7.59 9.13
CA LEU A 316 5.37 -8.53 8.33
C LEU A 316 4.49 -9.25 7.30
N LEU A 317 3.37 -9.82 7.72
CA LEU A 317 2.45 -10.53 6.81
C LEU A 317 1.88 -9.61 5.74
N PHE A 318 1.47 -8.40 6.11
CA PHE A 318 0.97 -7.41 5.16
C PHE A 318 2.04 -7.07 4.12
N SER A 319 3.25 -6.77 4.58
CA SER A 319 4.36 -6.43 3.69
C SER A 319 4.74 -7.60 2.78
N VAL A 320 4.86 -8.81 3.30
CA VAL A 320 5.16 -10.00 2.49
C VAL A 320 4.05 -10.28 1.46
N GLY A 321 2.79 -10.19 1.86
CA GLY A 321 1.67 -10.43 0.96
C GLY A 321 1.66 -9.50 -0.27
N TRP A 322 1.80 -8.20 -0.03
CA TRP A 322 1.84 -7.21 -1.11
C TRP A 322 3.14 -7.26 -1.93
N ASN A 323 4.30 -7.57 -1.32
CA ASN A 323 5.55 -7.77 -2.05
C ASN A 323 5.45 -8.96 -3.01
N LEU A 324 4.99 -10.13 -2.53
CA LEU A 324 4.79 -11.31 -3.38
C LEU A 324 3.80 -11.03 -4.53
N LEU A 325 2.76 -10.23 -4.27
CA LEU A 325 1.81 -9.83 -5.31
C LEU A 325 2.46 -8.89 -6.33
N GLY A 326 3.28 -7.93 -5.88
CA GLY A 326 4.02 -7.01 -6.75
C GLY A 326 5.03 -7.73 -7.63
N ASP A 327 5.80 -8.67 -7.08
CA ASP A 327 6.76 -9.48 -7.83
C ASP A 327 6.03 -10.35 -8.87
N ALA A 328 4.93 -10.99 -8.48
CA ALA A 328 4.12 -11.78 -9.40
C ALA A 328 3.51 -10.94 -10.54
N LEU A 329 3.11 -9.71 -10.24
CA LEU A 329 2.64 -8.77 -11.27
C LEU A 329 3.77 -8.37 -12.21
N ARG A 330 4.97 -8.14 -11.68
CA ARG A 330 6.17 -7.87 -12.48
C ARG A 330 6.45 -9.01 -13.46
N ASP A 331 6.51 -10.26 -12.96
CA ASP A 331 6.76 -11.45 -13.79
C ASP A 331 5.68 -11.65 -14.86
N ALA A 332 4.42 -11.37 -14.51
CA ALA A 332 3.30 -11.49 -15.44
C ALA A 332 3.34 -10.43 -16.55
N LEU A 333 3.83 -9.24 -16.26
CA LEU A 333 3.86 -8.11 -17.18
C LEU A 333 5.19 -7.98 -17.96
N ASP A 334 6.23 -8.76 -17.61
CA ASP A 334 7.52 -8.72 -18.31
C ASP A 334 7.40 -9.41 -19.70
N PRO A 335 7.64 -8.67 -20.81
CA PRO A 335 7.56 -9.23 -22.16
C PRO A 335 8.78 -10.06 -22.55
N ARG A 336 9.89 -10.04 -21.77
CA ARG A 336 11.18 -10.62 -22.19
C ARG A 336 11.33 -12.12 -21.95
N GLU A 337 10.44 -12.74 -21.19
CA GLU A 337 10.45 -14.17 -20.92
C GLU A 337 9.54 -15.00 -21.87
N THR A 338 9.54 -14.65 -23.15
CA THR A 338 8.85 -15.44 -24.17
C THR A 338 9.78 -16.40 -24.86
#